data_c940800d630454bd260e8c626018bb71
#
_entry.id   c940800d630454bd260e8c626018bb71
#
_cell.length_a   1.000
_cell.length_b   1.000
_cell.length_c   1.000
_cell.angle_alpha   90.00
_cell.angle_beta   90.00
_cell.angle_gamma   90.00
#
_symmetry.space_group_name_H-M   'P 1'
#
loop_
_entity.id
_entity.type
_entity.pdbx_description
1 polymer ?
#
loop_
_entity_poly.entity_id
_entity_poly.type
_entity_poly.pdbx_seq_one_letter_code
_entity_poly.pdbx_strand_id
1 'polypeptide(L)'
;MIDDREAFGPDEFEQATADLCLRDGCAEVEVVGGAGDLGADVTAVTPDGRRLVIQCKYYGEGNKVGSEEMQRFGGTCFTVHEADIAVVVTTSEFTRPAAEYAEQCGIVCVDVRRLREWGGGTGPAPWALGPRATEETTPLDQDLW
;
A
#
# COMPACT_ATOMS: atom_id res chain seq x y z
N MET A 1 12.29 9.20 -29.68
CA MET A 1 12.19 8.39 -28.51
C MET A 1 10.91 8.65 -27.75
N ILE A 2 10.28 7.63 -27.29
CA ILE A 2 9.03 7.77 -26.61
C ILE A 2 9.26 8.35 -25.23
N ASP A 3 8.45 9.31 -24.90
CA ASP A 3 8.43 9.84 -23.54
C ASP A 3 7.81 8.77 -22.64
N ASP A 4 8.57 8.25 -21.72
CA ASP A 4 8.09 7.21 -20.82
C ASP A 4 6.87 7.64 -20.06
N ARG A 5 6.77 8.92 -19.76
CA ARG A 5 5.61 9.40 -19.01
C ARG A 5 4.33 9.30 -19.79
N GLU A 6 4.41 9.38 -21.12
CA GLU A 6 3.21 9.23 -21.94
C GLU A 6 2.75 7.80 -21.99
N ALA A 7 3.67 6.85 -21.85
CA ALA A 7 3.31 5.46 -21.86
C ALA A 7 3.00 4.92 -20.49
N PHE A 8 3.20 5.70 -19.45
CA PHE A 8 3.03 5.24 -18.09
C PHE A 8 1.69 5.75 -17.57
N GLY A 9 0.83 4.85 -17.16
CA GLY A 9 -0.47 5.17 -16.63
C GLY A 9 -0.80 4.32 -15.44
N PRO A 10 -2.09 4.29 -15.09
CA PRO A 10 -2.49 3.54 -13.88
C PRO A 10 -2.15 2.06 -13.93
N ASP A 11 -2.32 1.43 -15.09
CA ASP A 11 -2.01 0.01 -15.19
C ASP A 11 -0.53 -0.24 -15.03
N GLU A 12 0.28 0.60 -15.63
CA GLU A 12 1.72 0.47 -15.50
C GLU A 12 2.17 0.74 -14.07
N PHE A 13 1.48 1.63 -13.37
CA PHE A 13 1.80 1.89 -11.99
C PHE A 13 1.52 0.68 -11.12
N GLU A 14 0.40 0.00 -11.36
CA GLU A 14 0.09 -1.21 -10.64
C GLU A 14 1.13 -2.29 -10.89
N GLN A 15 1.53 -2.45 -12.14
CA GLN A 15 2.54 -3.44 -12.48
C GLN A 15 3.88 -3.09 -11.85
N ALA A 16 4.25 -1.82 -11.87
CA ALA A 16 5.51 -1.39 -11.25
C ALA A 16 5.50 -1.67 -9.76
N THR A 17 4.36 -1.45 -9.11
CA THR A 17 4.24 -1.72 -7.68
C THR A 17 4.39 -3.22 -7.42
N ALA A 18 3.77 -4.06 -8.25
CA ALA A 18 3.90 -5.49 -8.11
C ALA A 18 5.36 -5.93 -8.31
N ASP A 19 6.04 -5.30 -9.27
CA ASP A 19 7.43 -5.64 -9.53
C ASP A 19 8.32 -5.30 -8.33
N LEU A 20 8.03 -4.21 -7.65
CA LEU A 20 8.77 -3.87 -6.45
C LEU A 20 8.54 -4.89 -5.33
N CYS A 21 7.32 -5.37 -5.21
CA CYS A 21 7.03 -6.43 -4.24
C CYS A 21 7.85 -7.67 -4.54
N LEU A 22 7.90 -8.06 -5.81
CA LEU A 22 8.69 -9.23 -6.22
C LEU A 22 10.17 -8.99 -5.94
N ARG A 23 10.68 -7.82 -6.27
CA ARG A 23 12.09 -7.52 -6.05
C ARG A 23 12.45 -7.70 -4.60
N ASP A 24 11.55 -7.31 -3.71
CA ASP A 24 11.86 -7.29 -2.28
C ASP A 24 11.39 -8.57 -1.57
N GLY A 25 11.10 -9.62 -2.32
CA GLY A 25 10.95 -10.94 -1.74
C GLY A 25 9.54 -11.40 -1.46
N CYS A 26 8.53 -10.68 -1.92
CA CYS A 26 7.16 -11.13 -1.73
C CYS A 26 6.86 -12.33 -2.62
N ALA A 27 5.97 -13.19 -2.14
CA ALA A 27 5.50 -14.33 -2.91
C ALA A 27 4.06 -14.08 -3.34
N GLU A 28 3.61 -14.86 -4.31
CA GLU A 28 2.21 -14.86 -4.77
C GLU A 28 1.74 -13.45 -5.12
N VAL A 29 2.60 -12.72 -5.81
CA VAL A 29 2.29 -11.34 -6.19
C VAL A 29 1.36 -11.36 -7.38
N GLU A 30 0.22 -10.67 -7.26
CA GLU A 30 -0.77 -10.61 -8.32
C GLU A 30 -1.24 -9.19 -8.50
N VAL A 31 -1.40 -8.78 -9.75
CA VAL A 31 -2.10 -7.54 -10.06
C VAL A 31 -3.55 -7.92 -10.26
N VAL A 32 -4.41 -7.45 -9.36
CA VAL A 32 -5.84 -7.72 -9.45
C VAL A 32 -6.48 -6.42 -9.84
N GLY A 33 -7.03 -6.34 -10.98
CA GLY A 33 -7.58 -5.09 -11.43
C GLY A 33 -9.00 -5.26 -11.85
N GLY A 34 -9.55 -4.16 -12.27
CA GLY A 34 -10.89 -4.21 -12.82
C GLY A 34 -11.92 -3.72 -11.87
N ALA A 35 -13.10 -3.54 -12.46
CA ALA A 35 -14.19 -2.93 -11.78
C ALA A 35 -14.73 -3.83 -10.75
N GLY A 36 -14.57 -4.25 -9.88
CA GLY A 36 -15.14 -5.14 -8.89
C GLY A 36 -14.11 -5.66 -7.94
N ASP A 37 -12.90 -5.13 -8.01
CA ASP A 37 -11.86 -5.63 -7.13
C ASP A 37 -11.94 -5.02 -5.74
N LEU A 38 -12.91 -4.16 -5.49
CA LEU A 38 -13.16 -3.59 -4.18
C LEU A 38 -11.95 -2.87 -3.63
N GLY A 39 -11.20 -2.22 -4.52
CA GLY A 39 -10.09 -1.38 -4.11
C GLY A 39 -8.74 -2.06 -4.03
N ALA A 40 -8.67 -3.37 -4.17
CA ALA A 40 -7.38 -4.04 -4.18
C ALA A 40 -6.81 -4.01 -5.59
N ASP A 41 -5.57 -3.55 -5.71
CA ASP A 41 -4.91 -3.51 -7.01
C ASP A 41 -3.76 -4.50 -7.07
N VAL A 42 -3.07 -4.73 -5.99
CA VAL A 42 -1.98 -5.70 -5.91
C VAL A 42 -2.13 -6.46 -4.61
N THR A 43 -2.00 -7.76 -4.69
CA THR A 43 -1.98 -8.61 -3.50
C THR A 43 -0.70 -9.44 -3.52
N ALA A 44 -0.23 -9.80 -2.34
CA ALA A 44 1.00 -10.54 -2.22
C ALA A 44 1.11 -11.13 -0.82
N VAL A 45 2.12 -11.97 -0.64
CA VAL A 45 2.49 -12.48 0.69
C VAL A 45 3.88 -11.93 0.98
N THR A 46 4.02 -11.25 2.10
CA THR A 46 5.30 -10.66 2.47
C THR A 46 6.32 -11.75 2.80
N PRO A 47 7.61 -11.39 2.84
CA PRO A 47 8.61 -12.41 3.17
C PRO A 47 8.38 -13.07 4.52
N ASP A 48 7.73 -12.40 5.45
CA ASP A 48 7.45 -13.00 6.74
C ASP A 48 6.06 -13.63 6.80
N GLY A 49 5.41 -13.81 5.66
CA GLY A 49 4.19 -14.63 5.59
C GLY A 49 2.89 -13.88 5.80
N ARG A 50 2.89 -12.56 5.79
CA ARG A 50 1.66 -11.80 6.01
C ARG A 50 1.00 -11.47 4.68
N ARG A 51 -0.34 -11.43 4.69
CA ARG A 51 -1.08 -11.10 3.49
C ARG A 51 -1.08 -9.59 3.28
N LEU A 52 -0.58 -9.17 2.14
CA LEU A 52 -0.40 -7.77 1.78
C LEU A 52 -1.43 -7.40 0.72
N VAL A 53 -2.14 -6.30 0.96
CA VAL A 53 -3.13 -5.79 0.00
C VAL A 53 -2.79 -4.33 -0.24
N ILE A 54 -2.61 -3.98 -1.50
CA ILE A 54 -2.20 -2.62 -1.89
C ILE A 54 -3.23 -2.03 -2.82
N GLN A 55 -3.61 -0.79 -2.55
CA GLN A 55 -4.35 0.02 -3.49
C GLN A 55 -3.42 1.05 -4.08
N CYS A 56 -3.47 1.19 -5.40
CA CYS A 56 -2.62 2.13 -6.13
C CYS A 56 -3.44 3.32 -6.58
N LYS A 57 -2.97 4.52 -6.29
CA LYS A 57 -3.65 5.76 -6.67
C LYS A 57 -2.70 6.57 -7.55
N TYR A 58 -2.91 6.50 -8.84
CA TYR A 58 -2.09 7.19 -9.82
C TYR A 58 -2.70 8.56 -10.07
N TYR A 59 -2.17 9.57 -9.40
CA TYR A 59 -2.73 10.92 -9.43
C TYR A 59 -1.69 11.90 -9.95
N GLY A 60 -2.17 12.93 -10.65
CA GLY A 60 -1.30 14.01 -11.07
C GLY A 60 -1.16 15.05 -9.99
N GLU A 61 -0.35 16.06 -10.29
CA GLU A 61 -0.13 17.15 -9.37
C GLU A 61 -1.45 17.83 -9.03
N GLY A 62 -1.58 18.21 -7.77
CA GLY A 62 -2.76 18.91 -7.33
C GLY A 62 -3.89 18.01 -6.88
N ASN A 63 -3.81 16.72 -7.19
CA ASN A 63 -4.81 15.76 -6.75
C ASN A 63 -4.23 14.92 -5.63
N LYS A 64 -4.94 14.85 -4.51
CA LYS A 64 -4.45 14.12 -3.36
C LYS A 64 -5.45 13.03 -2.99
N VAL A 65 -4.93 12.01 -2.33
CA VAL A 65 -5.78 10.94 -1.84
C VAL A 65 -6.51 11.45 -0.60
N GLY A 66 -7.84 11.43 -0.65
CA GLY A 66 -8.65 11.98 0.42
C GLY A 66 -9.18 10.93 1.38
N SER A 67 -9.80 11.40 2.45
CA SER A 67 -10.27 10.51 3.49
C SER A 67 -11.40 9.60 3.02
N GLU A 68 -12.22 10.06 2.08
CA GLU A 68 -13.29 9.21 1.55
C GLU A 68 -12.71 7.98 0.87
N GLU A 69 -11.66 8.18 0.10
CA GLU A 69 -11.02 7.07 -0.59
C GLU A 69 -10.40 6.10 0.40
N MET A 70 -9.78 6.65 1.45
CA MET A 70 -9.19 5.81 2.47
C MET A 70 -10.25 5.01 3.21
N GLN A 71 -11.39 5.62 3.47
CA GLN A 71 -12.46 4.93 4.17
C GLN A 71 -13.04 3.79 3.32
N ARG A 72 -13.17 4.00 2.03
CA ARG A 72 -13.64 2.93 1.15
C ARG A 72 -12.69 1.75 1.15
N PHE A 73 -11.39 2.04 1.08
CA PHE A 73 -10.40 0.97 1.12
C PHE A 73 -10.38 0.30 2.49
N GLY A 74 -10.45 1.10 3.56
CA GLY A 74 -10.46 0.55 4.91
C GLY A 74 -11.64 -0.34 5.18
N GLY A 75 -12.77 -0.07 4.51
CA GLY A 75 -13.95 -0.89 4.69
C GLY A 75 -13.86 -2.25 4.06
N THR A 76 -12.92 -2.47 3.14
CA THR A 76 -12.84 -3.75 2.44
C THR A 76 -11.53 -4.49 2.65
N CYS A 77 -10.43 -3.76 2.93
CA CYS A 77 -9.13 -4.41 2.89
C CYS A 77 -8.97 -5.47 3.98
N PHE A 78 -9.54 -5.25 5.15
CA PHE A 78 -9.38 -6.20 6.24
C PHE A 78 -10.45 -7.28 6.24
N THR A 79 -11.69 -6.92 5.86
CA THR A 79 -12.79 -7.87 5.93
C THR A 79 -12.97 -8.65 4.65
N VAL A 80 -12.90 -7.97 3.51
CA VAL A 80 -13.12 -8.66 2.24
C VAL A 80 -11.85 -9.28 1.72
N HIS A 81 -10.73 -8.54 1.80
CA HIS A 81 -9.46 -9.02 1.26
C HIS A 81 -8.59 -9.69 2.31
N GLU A 82 -9.01 -9.65 3.57
CA GLU A 82 -8.32 -10.34 4.66
C GLU A 82 -6.86 -9.92 4.77
N ALA A 83 -6.61 -8.63 4.64
CA ALA A 83 -5.25 -8.12 4.71
C ALA A 83 -4.69 -8.21 6.11
N ASP A 84 -3.46 -8.64 6.23
CA ASP A 84 -2.68 -8.46 7.45
C ASP A 84 -2.01 -7.10 7.41
N ILE A 85 -1.63 -6.67 6.22
CA ILE A 85 -1.05 -5.34 6.00
C ILE A 85 -1.78 -4.73 4.82
N ALA A 86 -2.33 -3.55 5.05
CA ALA A 86 -3.04 -2.79 4.02
C ALA A 86 -2.24 -1.54 3.70
N VAL A 87 -2.02 -1.28 2.42
CA VAL A 87 -1.17 -0.19 1.96
C VAL A 87 -1.89 0.57 0.87
N VAL A 88 -1.80 1.90 0.91
CA VAL A 88 -2.20 2.72 -0.21
C VAL A 88 -0.96 3.44 -0.71
N VAL A 89 -0.64 3.24 -1.99
CA VAL A 89 0.52 3.82 -2.64
C VAL A 89 0.02 4.86 -3.63
N THR A 90 0.61 6.04 -3.64
CA THR A 90 0.19 7.07 -4.58
C THR A 90 1.40 7.77 -5.20
N THR A 91 1.19 8.26 -6.41
CA THR A 91 2.15 9.13 -7.07
C THR A 91 2.00 10.57 -6.63
N SER A 92 1.13 10.83 -5.66
CA SER A 92 0.88 12.16 -5.16
C SER A 92 1.06 12.17 -3.64
N GLU A 93 0.12 12.76 -2.92
CA GLU A 93 0.19 12.89 -1.47
C GLU A 93 -1.16 12.56 -0.88
N PHE A 94 -1.20 12.45 0.43
CA PHE A 94 -2.43 12.22 1.17
C PHE A 94 -2.87 13.50 1.84
N THR A 95 -4.18 13.72 1.89
CA THR A 95 -4.67 14.81 2.71
C THR A 95 -4.44 14.46 4.18
N ARG A 96 -4.46 15.48 5.03
CA ARG A 96 -4.30 15.24 6.44
C ARG A 96 -5.39 14.33 7.01
N PRO A 97 -6.67 14.56 6.69
CA PRO A 97 -7.70 13.62 7.18
C PRO A 97 -7.50 12.20 6.70
N ALA A 98 -6.99 12.02 5.46
CA ALA A 98 -6.72 10.68 4.96
C ALA A 98 -5.63 10.01 5.77
N ALA A 99 -4.56 10.73 6.07
CA ALA A 99 -3.46 10.18 6.84
C ALA A 99 -3.89 9.84 8.25
N GLU A 100 -4.72 10.69 8.85
CA GLU A 100 -5.22 10.43 10.20
C GLU A 100 -6.11 9.20 10.25
N TYR A 101 -6.98 9.06 9.26
CA TYR A 101 -7.82 7.87 9.20
C TYR A 101 -6.97 6.61 9.04
N ALA A 102 -5.97 6.69 8.16
CA ALA A 102 -5.11 5.54 7.91
C ALA A 102 -4.37 5.13 9.17
N GLU A 103 -3.90 6.10 9.94
CA GLU A 103 -3.20 5.79 11.17
C GLU A 103 -4.11 5.09 12.16
N GLN A 104 -5.34 5.55 12.27
CA GLN A 104 -6.29 4.94 13.18
C GLN A 104 -6.62 3.51 12.79
N CYS A 105 -6.64 3.22 11.50
CA CYS A 105 -7.04 1.91 11.01
C CYS A 105 -5.87 0.99 10.72
N GLY A 106 -4.65 1.47 10.89
CA GLY A 106 -3.48 0.63 10.62
C GLY A 106 -3.15 0.48 9.14
N ILE A 107 -3.57 1.42 8.32
CA ILE A 107 -3.27 1.40 6.89
C ILE A 107 -1.97 2.19 6.67
N VAL A 108 -1.06 1.60 5.91
CA VAL A 108 0.21 2.24 5.59
C VAL A 108 0.03 3.15 4.39
N CYS A 109 0.44 4.41 4.52
CA CYS A 109 0.39 5.37 3.43
C CYS A 109 1.77 5.55 2.84
N VAL A 110 1.88 5.34 1.53
CA VAL A 110 3.13 5.53 0.80
C VAL A 110 2.90 6.63 -0.22
N ASP A 111 3.34 7.84 0.12
CA ASP A 111 3.22 8.97 -0.80
C ASP A 111 4.36 8.92 -1.82
N VAL A 112 4.41 9.92 -2.70
CA VAL A 112 5.37 9.90 -3.78
C VAL A 112 6.80 9.90 -3.25
N ARG A 113 7.06 10.58 -2.13
CA ARG A 113 8.42 10.62 -1.59
C ARG A 113 8.84 9.24 -1.08
N ARG A 114 7.97 8.59 -0.31
CA ARG A 114 8.27 7.24 0.17
C ARG A 114 8.34 6.25 -0.98
N LEU A 115 7.51 6.44 -1.99
CA LEU A 115 7.53 5.58 -3.15
C LEU A 115 8.87 5.66 -3.88
N ARG A 116 9.40 6.87 -4.03
CA ARG A 116 10.70 7.04 -4.66
C ARG A 116 11.80 6.38 -3.84
N GLU A 117 11.72 6.50 -2.54
CA GLU A 117 12.72 5.88 -1.67
C GLU A 117 12.65 4.35 -1.77
N TRP A 118 11.44 3.82 -1.76
CA TRP A 118 11.27 2.38 -1.89
C TRP A 118 11.76 1.91 -3.25
N GLY A 119 11.32 2.57 -4.31
CA GLY A 119 11.71 2.18 -5.65
C GLY A 119 13.19 2.28 -5.90
N GLY A 120 13.83 3.30 -5.32
CA GLY A 120 15.26 3.52 -5.49
C GLY A 120 16.13 2.71 -4.54
N GLY A 121 15.53 1.97 -3.63
CA GLY A 121 16.31 1.15 -2.71
C GLY A 121 16.91 1.89 -1.54
N THR A 122 16.46 3.12 -1.29
CA THR A 122 17.00 3.92 -0.20
C THR A 122 16.05 4.02 0.99
N GLY A 123 14.87 3.42 0.88
CA GLY A 123 13.91 3.42 1.97
C GLY A 123 13.29 2.07 2.13
N PRO A 124 12.53 1.89 3.21
CA PRO A 124 11.98 0.57 3.52
C PRO A 124 10.81 0.22 2.63
N ALA A 125 10.57 -1.07 2.48
CA ALA A 125 9.36 -1.54 1.83
C ALA A 125 8.15 -1.21 2.70
N PRO A 126 6.97 -1.06 2.07
CA PRO A 126 5.78 -0.66 2.84
C PRO A 126 5.43 -1.58 4.00
N TRP A 127 5.66 -2.87 3.85
CA TRP A 127 5.29 -3.80 4.91
C TRP A 127 6.21 -3.67 6.13
N ALA A 128 7.36 -3.03 5.97
CA ALA A 128 8.21 -2.76 7.10
C ALA A 128 7.75 -1.54 7.89
N LEU A 129 6.85 -0.74 7.31
CA LEU A 129 6.35 0.46 7.96
C LEU A 129 5.09 0.21 8.77
N GLY A 130 4.42 -0.91 8.51
CA GLY A 130 3.19 -1.22 9.20
C GLY A 130 3.41 -2.01 10.47
N PRO A 131 2.32 -2.37 11.13
CA PRO A 131 2.42 -3.18 12.35
C PRO A 131 3.07 -4.51 12.04
N ARG A 132 3.90 -4.97 12.95
CA ARG A 132 4.50 -6.29 12.82
C ARG A 132 3.75 -7.27 13.67
N ALA A 133 3.68 -8.51 13.20
CA ALA A 133 2.97 -9.51 13.95
C ALA A 133 3.53 -9.67 15.36
N THR A 134 4.84 -9.55 15.49
CA THR A 134 5.44 -9.74 16.79
C THR A 134 5.16 -8.61 17.75
N GLU A 135 4.84 -7.45 17.23
CA GLU A 135 4.57 -6.33 18.11
C GLU A 135 3.26 -6.44 18.81
N GLU A 136 2.35 -7.14 18.20
CA GLU A 136 1.04 -7.23 18.80
C GLU A 136 1.02 -8.05 20.02
N THR A 137 2.01 -8.85 20.20
CA THR A 137 2.02 -9.72 21.33
C THR A 137 2.76 -9.11 22.48
N THR A 138 3.19 -8.01 22.35
CA THR A 138 4.00 -7.49 23.34
C THR A 138 3.31 -6.77 24.41
N PRO A 139 3.40 -6.81 24.22
CA PRO A 139 3.30 -6.29 24.90
C PRO A 139 2.75 -6.04 25.58
N LEU A 140 2.49 -5.98 25.31
CA LEU A 140 2.14 -5.67 25.75
C LEU A 140 1.88 -5.94 26.54
N ASP A 141 2.02 -6.27 26.29
CA ASP A 141 2.03 -6.50 26.66
C ASP A 141 2.10 -6.71 27.36
N GLN A 142 2.09 -7.02 27.42
CA GLN A 142 2.42 -7.22 27.91
C GLN A 142 2.54 -6.95 28.68
N ASP A 143 2.35 -6.68 28.74
CA ASP A 143 2.51 -6.34 29.29
C ASP A 143 2.14 -6.03 30.06
N LEU A 144 1.71 -6.07 30.04
CA LEU A 144 1.39 -5.67 30.59
C LEU A 144 1.22 -5.79 31.45
N TRP A 145 1.09 -6.04 31.51
CA TRP A 145 1.11 -6.00 32.22
C TRP A 145 1.10 -5.75 32.96
#